data_74316109071a625f21df1b3d843d5bee
#
_entry.id   74316109071a625f21df1b3d843d5bee
#
_cell.length_a   1.000
_cell.length_b   1.000
_cell.length_c   1.000
_cell.angle_alpha   90.00
_cell.angle_beta   90.00
_cell.angle_gamma   90.00
#
_symmetry.space_group_name_H-M   'P 1'
#
loop_
_entity.id
_entity.type
_entity.pdbx_description
1 polymer ?
#
loop_
_entity_poly.entity_id
_entity_poly.type
_entity_poly.pdbx_seq_one_letter_code
_entity_poly.pdbx_strand_id
1 'polypeptide(L)'
;MKLVSAENLIDELLAEQQSLTAVERFSQLHEQASSPSLENHYRNLIPLSRPSEGEQYSFEVDLDACSGCKACVTACHSLNGLDEGESWRDVGSLVTTNKAPATQQTVTTACHHCADPACANGCPTLAYDKDAETGVVRHLDDQCIGCQYCTMTCPYDVPKYNDRLGIVRKCDMCQSRLREGEAPACVQACPNEAIKIRIVPVESFAVD
;
A
#
# COMPACT_ATOMS: atom_id res chain seq x y z
N MET A 1 -11.98 56.03 0.59
CA MET A 1 -12.43 54.71 1.04
C MET A 1 -13.92 54.61 0.73
N LYS A 2 -14.33 53.92 -0.35
CA LYS A 2 -15.75 53.70 -0.65
C LYS A 2 -16.29 52.68 0.33
N LEU A 3 -17.32 53.07 1.09
CA LEU A 3 -18.06 52.13 1.92
C LEU A 3 -18.81 51.16 0.99
N VAL A 4 -18.45 49.90 0.98
CA VAL A 4 -19.19 48.83 0.34
C VAL A 4 -20.50 48.69 1.09
N SER A 5 -21.66 48.73 0.42
CA SER A 5 -22.95 48.55 1.06
C SER A 5 -23.04 47.11 1.59
N ALA A 6 -23.76 46.92 2.72
CA ALA A 6 -23.89 45.58 3.33
C ALA A 6 -24.55 44.57 2.36
N GLU A 7 -25.42 45.05 1.45
CA GLU A 7 -26.04 44.21 0.41
C GLU A 7 -24.99 43.66 -0.58
N ASN A 8 -24.05 44.48 -1.05
CA ASN A 8 -22.98 44.04 -1.95
C ASN A 8 -22.04 43.03 -1.27
N LEU A 9 -21.79 43.18 0.05
CA LEU A 9 -20.93 42.24 0.79
C LEU A 9 -21.61 40.88 0.96
N ILE A 10 -22.92 40.88 1.21
CA ILE A 10 -23.70 39.63 1.34
C ILE A 10 -23.75 38.90 0.00
N ASP A 11 -23.98 39.63 -1.10
CA ASP A 11 -24.01 39.07 -2.45
C ASP A 11 -22.63 38.48 -2.85
N GLU A 12 -21.53 39.16 -2.50
CA GLU A 12 -20.17 38.64 -2.69
C GLU A 12 -19.93 37.35 -1.88
N LEU A 13 -20.30 37.32 -0.60
CA LEU A 13 -20.16 36.14 0.26
C LEU A 13 -21.02 34.98 -0.22
N LEU A 14 -22.23 35.22 -0.68
CA LEU A 14 -23.11 34.20 -1.25
C LEU A 14 -22.56 33.65 -2.58
N ALA A 15 -22.01 34.52 -3.44
CA ALA A 15 -21.35 34.09 -4.66
C ALA A 15 -20.09 33.27 -4.39
N GLU A 16 -19.33 33.65 -3.37
CA GLU A 16 -18.15 32.89 -2.93
C GLU A 16 -18.54 31.51 -2.34
N GLN A 17 -19.63 31.43 -1.56
CA GLN A 17 -20.18 30.17 -1.06
C GLN A 17 -20.75 29.28 -2.18
N GLN A 18 -21.27 29.85 -3.26
CA GLN A 18 -21.73 29.10 -4.43
C GLN A 18 -20.57 28.60 -5.32
N SER A 19 -19.39 29.22 -5.20
CA SER A 19 -18.22 28.75 -5.91
C SER A 19 -17.66 27.50 -5.23
N LEU A 20 -17.47 26.44 -6.00
CA LEU A 20 -16.85 25.21 -5.49
C LEU A 20 -15.45 25.51 -4.97
N THR A 21 -15.15 25.03 -3.78
CA THR A 21 -13.78 25.02 -3.25
C THR A 21 -12.85 24.20 -4.15
N ALA A 22 -11.55 24.36 -4.00
CA ALA A 22 -10.58 23.56 -4.75
C ALA A 22 -10.76 22.06 -4.50
N VAL A 23 -11.15 21.67 -3.26
CA VAL A 23 -11.43 20.30 -2.89
C VAL A 23 -12.69 19.77 -3.56
N GLU A 24 -13.77 20.54 -3.57
CA GLU A 24 -15.03 20.14 -4.22
C GLU A 24 -14.86 20.03 -5.74
N ARG A 25 -14.13 20.94 -6.36
CA ARG A 25 -13.79 20.85 -7.80
C ARG A 25 -12.97 19.59 -8.09
N PHE A 26 -12.01 19.28 -7.25
CA PHE A 26 -11.22 18.05 -7.37
C PHE A 26 -12.11 16.81 -7.24
N SER A 27 -13.00 16.78 -6.23
CA SER A 27 -13.94 15.66 -6.02
C SER A 27 -14.87 15.48 -7.22
N GLN A 28 -15.43 16.56 -7.77
CA GLN A 28 -16.27 16.49 -8.97
C GLN A 28 -15.52 15.99 -10.20
N LEU A 29 -14.28 16.44 -10.40
CA LEU A 29 -13.45 15.96 -11.50
C LEU A 29 -13.12 14.47 -11.33
N HIS A 30 -12.90 14.02 -10.11
CA HIS A 30 -12.64 12.63 -9.79
C HIS A 30 -13.87 11.74 -10.03
N GLU A 31 -15.06 12.19 -9.61
CA GLU A 31 -16.33 11.47 -9.82
C GLU A 31 -16.74 11.40 -11.30
N GLN A 32 -16.40 12.42 -12.09
CA GLN A 32 -16.73 12.48 -13.52
C GLN A 32 -15.67 11.83 -14.40
N ALA A 33 -14.49 11.55 -13.87
CA ALA A 33 -13.41 10.94 -14.64
C ALA A 33 -13.71 9.45 -14.86
N SER A 34 -13.52 8.97 -16.08
CA SER A 34 -13.61 7.55 -16.43
C SER A 34 -12.44 6.73 -15.86
N SER A 35 -11.41 7.39 -15.35
CA SER A 35 -10.27 6.82 -14.63
C SER A 35 -9.88 7.75 -13.48
N PRO A 36 -9.27 7.25 -12.40
CA PRO A 36 -8.81 8.05 -11.28
C PRO A 36 -7.91 9.20 -11.74
N SER A 37 -8.15 10.42 -11.26
CA SER A 37 -7.40 11.62 -11.66
C SER A 37 -5.89 11.52 -11.38
N LEU A 38 -5.50 10.68 -10.42
CA LEU A 38 -4.11 10.42 -10.06
C LEU A 38 -3.44 9.31 -10.89
N GLU A 39 -4.20 8.59 -11.73
CA GLU A 39 -3.68 7.50 -12.55
C GLU A 39 -2.47 7.92 -13.39
N ASN A 40 -2.48 9.13 -13.93
CA ASN A 40 -1.37 9.65 -14.74
C ASN A 40 -0.05 9.79 -13.96
N HIS A 41 -0.11 9.87 -12.62
CA HIS A 41 1.07 10.04 -11.77
C HIS A 41 1.72 8.70 -11.40
N TYR A 42 1.00 7.57 -11.49
CA TYR A 42 1.53 6.27 -11.09
C TYR A 42 1.40 5.16 -12.14
N ARG A 43 0.97 5.47 -13.38
CA ARG A 43 0.88 4.50 -14.48
C ARG A 43 2.16 3.70 -14.72
N ASN A 44 3.30 4.34 -14.58
CA ASN A 44 4.59 3.69 -14.75
C ASN A 44 5.02 2.84 -13.53
N LEU A 45 4.27 2.91 -12.44
CA LEU A 45 4.59 2.27 -11.17
C LEU A 45 3.81 0.97 -10.97
N ILE A 46 2.82 0.69 -11.81
CA ILE A 46 2.02 -0.54 -11.81
C ILE A 46 1.96 -1.14 -13.22
N PRO A 47 1.85 -2.47 -13.34
CA PRO A 47 1.65 -3.12 -14.64
C PRO A 47 0.32 -2.72 -15.27
N LEU A 48 0.29 -2.57 -16.59
CA LEU A 48 -0.94 -2.34 -17.36
C LEU A 48 -1.68 -3.64 -17.68
N SER A 49 -1.00 -4.78 -17.59
CA SER A 49 -1.55 -6.11 -17.83
C SER A 49 -1.60 -6.92 -16.53
N ARG A 50 -2.43 -7.96 -16.53
CA ARG A 50 -2.41 -8.97 -15.47
C ARG A 50 -1.25 -9.94 -15.71
N PRO A 51 -0.75 -10.61 -14.66
CA PRO A 51 0.21 -11.69 -14.80
C PRO A 51 -0.33 -12.81 -15.70
N SER A 52 0.55 -13.44 -16.47
CA SER A 52 0.27 -14.66 -17.23
C SER A 52 0.44 -15.89 -16.33
N GLU A 53 0.08 -17.08 -16.88
CA GLU A 53 0.32 -18.33 -16.16
C GLU A 53 1.82 -18.49 -15.82
N GLY A 54 2.13 -18.80 -14.57
CA GLY A 54 3.50 -18.89 -14.06
C GLY A 54 4.12 -17.57 -13.64
N GLU A 55 3.38 -16.47 -13.66
CA GLU A 55 3.80 -15.16 -13.19
C GLU A 55 2.94 -14.68 -12.01
N GLN A 56 3.45 -13.70 -11.28
CA GLN A 56 2.70 -13.04 -10.21
C GLN A 56 3.13 -11.58 -10.02
N TYR A 57 2.32 -10.80 -9.31
CA TYR A 57 2.69 -9.47 -8.87
C TYR A 57 3.73 -9.53 -7.74
N SER A 58 4.67 -8.60 -7.79
CA SER A 58 5.66 -8.38 -6.74
C SER A 58 5.94 -6.90 -6.52
N PHE A 59 6.33 -6.55 -5.29
CA PHE A 59 6.94 -5.25 -5.02
C PHE A 59 8.39 -5.26 -5.53
N GLU A 60 8.70 -4.29 -6.38
CA GLU A 60 10.07 -3.89 -6.69
C GLU A 60 10.40 -2.62 -5.90
N VAL A 61 11.53 -2.60 -5.25
CA VAL A 61 11.99 -1.45 -4.47
C VAL A 61 13.35 -1.02 -4.94
N ASP A 62 13.44 0.22 -5.45
CA ASP A 62 14.70 0.89 -5.73
C ASP A 62 15.26 1.43 -4.41
N LEU A 63 16.27 0.74 -3.88
CA LEU A 63 16.87 1.08 -2.59
C LEU A 63 17.68 2.38 -2.65
N ASP A 64 18.23 2.73 -3.83
CA ASP A 64 18.99 3.96 -4.01
C ASP A 64 18.08 5.19 -4.06
N ALA A 65 16.89 5.03 -4.62
CA ALA A 65 15.87 6.08 -4.63
C ALA A 65 15.14 6.24 -3.28
N CYS A 66 15.17 5.23 -2.41
CA CYS A 66 14.47 5.24 -1.13
C CYS A 66 15.16 6.17 -0.12
N SER A 67 14.52 7.29 0.22
CA SER A 67 15.02 8.26 1.22
C SER A 67 14.68 7.92 2.68
N GLY A 68 13.92 6.85 2.94
CA GLY A 68 13.48 6.50 4.29
C GLY A 68 12.41 7.41 4.90
N CYS A 69 11.72 8.21 4.10
CA CYS A 69 10.77 9.24 4.56
C CYS A 69 9.51 8.68 5.25
N LYS A 70 9.25 7.38 5.18
CA LYS A 70 8.08 6.67 5.76
C LYS A 70 6.70 7.09 5.22
N ALA A 71 6.62 7.86 4.13
CA ALA A 71 5.34 8.21 3.49
C ALA A 71 4.54 6.95 3.12
N CYS A 72 5.21 5.91 2.64
CA CYS A 72 4.60 4.61 2.32
C CYS A 72 4.01 3.91 3.54
N VAL A 73 4.63 4.04 4.72
CA VAL A 73 4.13 3.48 5.99
C VAL A 73 2.86 4.21 6.41
N THR A 74 2.90 5.54 6.42
CA THR A 74 1.76 6.39 6.82
C THR A 74 0.57 6.18 5.88
N ALA A 75 0.80 6.13 4.57
CA ALA A 75 -0.27 5.89 3.60
C ALA A 75 -0.89 4.49 3.74
N CYS A 76 -0.07 3.47 3.98
CA CYS A 76 -0.54 2.11 4.26
C CYS A 76 -1.40 2.07 5.51
N HIS A 77 -0.93 2.70 6.60
CA HIS A 77 -1.63 2.78 7.88
C HIS A 77 -3.00 3.46 7.72
N SER A 78 -3.04 4.63 7.10
CA SER A 78 -4.26 5.43 6.95
C SER A 78 -5.30 4.75 6.05
N LEU A 79 -4.87 4.19 4.90
CA LEU A 79 -5.79 3.55 3.96
C LEU A 79 -6.42 2.28 4.53
N ASN A 80 -5.63 1.47 5.24
CA ASN A 80 -6.08 0.17 5.75
C ASN A 80 -6.68 0.25 7.15
N GLY A 81 -6.81 1.45 7.73
CA GLY A 81 -7.37 1.64 9.06
C GLY A 81 -6.64 0.81 10.11
N LEU A 82 -5.30 0.86 10.11
CA LEU A 82 -4.49 0.11 11.05
C LEU A 82 -4.57 0.76 12.44
N ASP A 83 -4.52 -0.06 13.48
CA ASP A 83 -4.50 0.42 14.85
C ASP A 83 -3.11 0.95 15.23
N GLU A 84 -3.04 1.73 16.31
CA GLU A 84 -1.78 2.25 16.86
C GLU A 84 -0.83 1.06 17.16
N GLY A 85 0.38 1.12 16.59
CA GLY A 85 1.37 0.05 16.70
C GLY A 85 1.24 -1.08 15.67
N GLU A 86 0.19 -1.12 14.87
CA GLU A 86 0.07 -2.06 13.75
C GLU A 86 0.77 -1.49 12.51
N SER A 87 1.67 -2.26 11.91
CA SER A 87 2.37 -1.86 10.67
C SER A 87 2.39 -3.02 9.68
N TRP A 88 1.95 -2.75 8.44
CA TRP A 88 2.01 -3.72 7.33
C TRP A 88 3.14 -3.43 6.37
N ARG A 89 3.76 -2.25 6.49
CA ARG A 89 4.95 -1.84 5.76
C ARG A 89 5.89 -1.13 6.71
N ASP A 90 7.13 -1.54 6.70
CA ASP A 90 8.16 -0.99 7.56
C ASP A 90 9.29 -0.35 6.75
N VAL A 91 9.99 0.58 7.38
CA VAL A 91 11.20 1.21 6.85
C VAL A 91 12.28 1.13 7.91
N GLY A 92 13.33 0.41 7.59
CA GLY A 92 14.52 0.25 8.41
C GLY A 92 15.79 0.69 7.70
N SER A 93 16.91 0.49 8.33
CA SER A 93 18.23 0.70 7.71
C SER A 93 19.17 -0.45 8.01
N LEU A 94 19.91 -0.87 6.99
CA LEU A 94 21.02 -1.79 7.09
C LEU A 94 22.30 -0.99 7.23
N VAL A 95 23.10 -1.27 8.25
CA VAL A 95 24.39 -0.61 8.49
C VAL A 95 25.48 -1.64 8.35
N THR A 96 26.41 -1.42 7.43
CA THR A 96 27.59 -2.28 7.27
C THR A 96 28.72 -1.73 8.11
N THR A 97 29.09 -2.45 9.17
CA THR A 97 30.15 -2.04 10.10
C THR A 97 31.50 -2.65 9.77
N ASN A 98 31.54 -3.70 8.93
CA ASN A 98 32.76 -4.50 8.66
C ASN A 98 33.60 -3.98 7.50
N LYS A 99 33.18 -2.87 6.86
CA LYS A 99 33.92 -2.19 5.79
C LYS A 99 34.08 -0.72 6.13
N ALA A 100 35.26 -0.17 5.90
CA ALA A 100 35.50 1.27 6.01
C ALA A 100 35.49 1.88 4.60
N PRO A 101 34.68 2.94 4.31
CA PRO A 101 33.73 3.57 5.25
C PRO A 101 32.51 2.72 5.54
N ALA A 102 31.91 2.89 6.69
CA ALA A 102 30.61 2.28 7.01
C ALA A 102 29.55 2.79 6.03
N THR A 103 28.76 1.89 5.46
CA THR A 103 27.66 2.24 4.55
C THR A 103 26.33 1.99 5.23
N GLN A 104 25.37 2.89 5.00
CA GLN A 104 24.00 2.75 5.45
C GLN A 104 23.08 2.70 4.22
N GLN A 105 22.21 1.70 4.21
CA GLN A 105 21.21 1.53 3.16
C GLN A 105 19.82 1.54 3.81
N THR A 106 18.94 2.41 3.33
CA THR A 106 17.53 2.40 3.74
C THR A 106 16.79 1.28 3.00
N VAL A 107 15.97 0.52 3.73
CA VAL A 107 15.17 -0.59 3.18
C VAL A 107 13.72 -0.42 3.60
N THR A 108 12.80 -0.48 2.64
CA THR A 108 11.36 -0.60 2.92
C THR A 108 10.90 -2.00 2.59
N THR A 109 10.13 -2.60 3.48
CA THR A 109 9.63 -3.97 3.37
C THR A 109 8.14 -4.07 3.67
N ALA A 110 7.48 -5.07 3.10
CA ALA A 110 6.09 -5.45 3.33
C ALA A 110 5.93 -6.95 3.05
N CYS A 111 4.69 -7.43 2.86
CA CYS A 111 4.46 -8.81 2.46
C CYS A 111 5.12 -9.11 1.10
N HIS A 112 5.81 -10.23 1.00
CA HIS A 112 6.46 -10.69 -0.23
C HIS A 112 5.49 -11.47 -1.14
N HIS A 113 4.30 -11.81 -0.66
CA HIS A 113 3.33 -12.63 -1.40
C HIS A 113 3.96 -13.89 -1.99
N CYS A 114 4.62 -14.67 -1.13
CA CYS A 114 5.44 -15.81 -1.48
C CYS A 114 4.75 -16.79 -2.44
N ALA A 115 5.55 -17.45 -3.31
CA ALA A 115 5.05 -18.53 -4.17
C ALA A 115 4.44 -19.65 -3.33
N ASP A 116 5.13 -20.05 -2.27
CA ASP A 116 4.67 -21.01 -1.24
C ASP A 116 4.57 -20.27 0.11
N PRO A 117 3.39 -19.72 0.47
CA PRO A 117 3.25 -18.88 1.64
C PRO A 117 3.18 -19.69 2.95
N ALA A 118 4.27 -19.74 3.70
CA ALA A 118 4.35 -20.46 4.98
C ALA A 118 3.27 -20.01 6.00
N CYS A 119 2.86 -18.74 5.96
CA CYS A 119 1.76 -18.23 6.78
C CYS A 119 0.42 -18.88 6.45
N ALA A 120 0.14 -19.15 5.17
CA ALA A 120 -1.07 -19.83 4.73
C ALA A 120 -1.00 -21.34 5.04
N ASN A 121 0.13 -21.98 4.73
CA ASN A 121 0.33 -23.42 4.96
C ASN A 121 0.24 -23.76 6.43
N GLY A 122 0.70 -22.88 7.31
CA GLY A 122 0.63 -23.07 8.76
C GLY A 122 -0.70 -22.70 9.41
N CYS A 123 -1.68 -22.18 8.65
CA CYS A 123 -2.94 -21.71 9.23
C CYS A 123 -3.92 -22.87 9.48
N PRO A 124 -4.30 -23.17 10.74
CA PRO A 124 -5.18 -24.30 11.03
C PRO A 124 -6.62 -24.09 10.56
N THR A 125 -7.05 -22.85 10.36
CA THR A 125 -8.40 -22.50 9.92
C THR A 125 -8.47 -22.09 8.46
N LEU A 126 -7.36 -22.19 7.72
CA LEU A 126 -7.25 -21.80 6.31
C LEU A 126 -7.67 -20.33 6.08
N ALA A 127 -7.37 -19.44 7.04
CA ALA A 127 -7.71 -18.02 7.00
C ALA A 127 -6.82 -17.23 6.02
N TYR A 128 -6.34 -17.86 4.96
CA TYR A 128 -5.57 -17.25 3.89
C TYR A 128 -6.06 -17.74 2.53
N ASP A 129 -6.08 -16.81 1.59
CA ASP A 129 -6.38 -17.08 0.19
C ASP A 129 -5.25 -16.54 -0.68
N LYS A 130 -4.74 -17.38 -1.59
CA LYS A 130 -3.78 -16.95 -2.61
C LYS A 130 -4.51 -16.85 -3.94
N ASP A 131 -4.61 -15.64 -4.47
CA ASP A 131 -5.21 -15.39 -5.76
C ASP A 131 -4.38 -16.04 -6.86
N ALA A 132 -5.00 -16.96 -7.61
CA ALA A 132 -4.32 -17.76 -8.63
C ALA A 132 -3.85 -16.94 -9.84
N GLU A 133 -4.50 -15.80 -10.14
CA GLU A 133 -4.13 -14.95 -11.27
C GLU A 133 -3.00 -13.98 -10.90
N THR A 134 -3.05 -13.42 -9.70
CA THR A 134 -2.16 -12.33 -9.31
C THR A 134 -1.05 -12.76 -8.37
N GLY A 135 -1.16 -13.94 -7.76
CA GLY A 135 -0.25 -14.43 -6.73
C GLY A 135 -0.40 -13.71 -5.37
N VAL A 136 -1.31 -12.77 -5.25
CA VAL A 136 -1.52 -12.01 -4.01
C VAL A 136 -2.08 -12.92 -2.93
N VAL A 137 -1.40 -12.97 -1.79
CA VAL A 137 -1.85 -13.72 -0.60
C VAL A 137 -2.65 -12.78 0.29
N ARG A 138 -3.93 -13.06 0.51
CA ARG A 138 -4.84 -12.31 1.39
C ARG A 138 -5.03 -13.04 2.70
N HIS A 139 -5.31 -12.29 3.75
CA HIS A 139 -5.85 -12.83 4.99
C HIS A 139 -7.38 -12.71 4.98
N LEU A 140 -8.07 -13.72 5.49
CA LEU A 140 -9.52 -13.79 5.60
C LEU A 140 -9.89 -13.58 7.08
N ASP A 141 -10.22 -12.36 7.43
CA ASP A 141 -10.41 -11.91 8.81
C ASP A 141 -11.53 -12.68 9.53
N ASP A 142 -12.59 -13.04 8.80
CA ASP A 142 -13.76 -13.79 9.28
C ASP A 142 -13.48 -15.27 9.62
N GLN A 143 -12.38 -15.83 9.09
CA GLN A 143 -11.95 -17.21 9.35
C GLN A 143 -10.86 -17.28 10.42
N CYS A 144 -10.30 -16.14 10.82
CA CYS A 144 -9.18 -16.10 11.73
C CYS A 144 -9.65 -16.27 13.19
N ILE A 145 -9.03 -17.22 13.90
CA ILE A 145 -9.24 -17.46 15.33
C ILE A 145 -8.18 -16.81 16.22
N GLY A 146 -7.28 -16.01 15.67
CA GLY A 146 -6.26 -15.29 16.44
C GLY A 146 -5.16 -16.16 17.06
N CYS A 147 -4.93 -17.38 16.58
CA CYS A 147 -3.96 -18.30 17.14
C CYS A 147 -2.49 -17.87 16.98
N GLN A 148 -2.21 -16.86 16.18
CA GLN A 148 -0.91 -16.25 15.92
C GLN A 148 0.15 -17.21 15.32
N TYR A 149 -0.20 -18.43 14.91
CA TYR A 149 0.78 -19.37 14.38
C TYR A 149 1.49 -18.81 13.13
N CYS A 150 0.77 -18.09 12.28
CA CYS A 150 1.30 -17.46 11.07
C CYS A 150 2.34 -16.37 11.34
N THR A 151 2.34 -15.73 12.52
CA THR A 151 3.39 -14.75 12.89
C THR A 151 4.73 -15.45 13.13
N MET A 152 4.69 -16.70 13.63
CA MET A 152 5.89 -17.49 13.88
C MET A 152 6.42 -18.20 12.62
N THR A 153 5.54 -18.51 11.65
CA THR A 153 5.94 -19.24 10.44
C THR A 153 6.44 -18.31 9.34
N CYS A 154 6.09 -17.02 9.38
CA CYS A 154 6.54 -16.06 8.39
C CYS A 154 8.01 -15.67 8.61
N PRO A 155 8.94 -15.95 7.67
CA PRO A 155 10.35 -15.61 7.85
C PRO A 155 10.63 -14.10 7.80
N TYR A 156 9.63 -13.31 7.38
CA TYR A 156 9.73 -11.85 7.21
C TYR A 156 8.97 -11.07 8.28
N ASP A 157 8.42 -11.74 9.29
CA ASP A 157 7.63 -11.11 10.38
C ASP A 157 6.51 -10.18 9.88
N VAL A 158 5.81 -10.57 8.80
CA VAL A 158 4.79 -9.73 8.17
C VAL A 158 3.42 -9.79 8.83
N PRO A 159 2.86 -10.99 9.18
CA PRO A 159 1.57 -11.05 9.84
C PRO A 159 1.66 -10.40 11.24
N LYS A 160 0.76 -9.47 11.53
CA LYS A 160 0.70 -8.78 12.83
C LYS A 160 -0.60 -9.12 13.55
N TYR A 161 -0.49 -9.40 14.85
CA TYR A 161 -1.66 -9.63 15.69
C TYR A 161 -2.26 -8.30 16.10
N ASN A 162 -3.57 -8.18 15.96
CA ASN A 162 -4.34 -7.02 16.39
C ASN A 162 -5.10 -7.38 17.66
N ASP A 163 -4.67 -6.85 18.80
CA ASP A 163 -5.23 -7.15 20.12
C ASP A 163 -6.69 -6.73 20.24
N ARG A 164 -7.08 -5.62 19.60
CA ARG A 164 -8.45 -5.10 19.67
C ARG A 164 -9.45 -5.98 18.91
N LEU A 165 -9.02 -6.50 17.76
CA LEU A 165 -9.85 -7.37 16.91
C LEU A 165 -9.73 -8.85 17.29
N GLY A 166 -8.65 -9.24 17.99
CA GLY A 166 -8.38 -10.62 18.35
C GLY A 166 -7.97 -11.51 17.16
N ILE A 167 -7.52 -10.92 16.06
CA ILE A 167 -7.12 -11.60 14.83
C ILE A 167 -5.75 -11.16 14.34
N VAL A 168 -5.18 -11.93 13.43
CA VAL A 168 -3.97 -11.51 12.70
C VAL A 168 -4.38 -10.76 11.44
N ARG A 169 -3.60 -9.76 11.05
CA ARG A 169 -3.78 -9.02 9.80
C ARG A 169 -2.44 -8.85 9.07
N LYS A 170 -2.46 -8.62 7.78
CA LYS A 170 -1.25 -8.37 6.99
C LYS A 170 -1.56 -7.64 5.69
N CYS A 171 -0.51 -7.11 5.06
CA CYS A 171 -0.57 -6.51 3.74
C CYS A 171 -1.18 -7.47 2.70
N ASP A 172 -2.15 -6.98 1.92
CA ASP A 172 -2.84 -7.64 0.81
C ASP A 172 -2.49 -7.02 -0.55
N MET A 173 -1.40 -6.23 -0.62
CA MET A 173 -0.97 -5.46 -1.80
C MET A 173 -2.04 -4.45 -2.27
N CYS A 174 -2.97 -4.06 -1.40
CA CYS A 174 -4.16 -3.27 -1.75
C CYS A 174 -4.88 -3.85 -2.98
N GLN A 175 -5.17 -5.15 -2.97
CA GLN A 175 -5.67 -5.91 -4.12
C GLN A 175 -6.94 -5.31 -4.74
N SER A 176 -7.83 -4.74 -3.91
CA SER A 176 -9.03 -4.06 -4.40
C SER A 176 -8.68 -2.90 -5.34
N ARG A 177 -7.68 -2.09 -4.98
CA ARG A 177 -7.20 -0.99 -5.80
C ARG A 177 -6.54 -1.49 -7.09
N LEU A 178 -5.69 -2.50 -7.01
CA LEU A 178 -5.04 -3.08 -8.19
C LEU A 178 -6.06 -3.65 -9.19
N ARG A 179 -7.17 -4.22 -8.72
CA ARG A 179 -8.27 -4.71 -9.59
C ARG A 179 -8.96 -3.58 -10.35
N GLU A 180 -8.98 -2.38 -9.77
CA GLU A 180 -9.55 -1.16 -10.37
C GLU A 180 -8.51 -0.37 -11.18
N GLY A 181 -7.28 -0.87 -11.32
CA GLY A 181 -6.19 -0.19 -12.03
C GLY A 181 -5.54 0.93 -11.23
N GLU A 182 -5.75 0.94 -9.91
CA GLU A 182 -5.13 1.91 -9.02
C GLU A 182 -3.88 1.34 -8.34
N ALA A 183 -2.88 2.20 -8.12
CA ALA A 183 -1.69 1.80 -7.38
C ALA A 183 -1.98 1.54 -5.90
N PRO A 184 -1.29 0.57 -5.26
CA PRO A 184 -1.29 0.44 -3.81
C PRO A 184 -0.92 1.76 -3.11
N ALA A 185 -1.49 2.01 -1.93
CA ALA A 185 -1.28 3.26 -1.20
C ALA A 185 0.21 3.60 -0.99
N CYS A 186 1.02 2.61 -0.68
CA CYS A 186 2.46 2.77 -0.47
C CYS A 186 3.23 3.12 -1.76
N VAL A 187 2.77 2.65 -2.91
CA VAL A 187 3.33 2.98 -4.23
C VAL A 187 2.99 4.42 -4.57
N GLN A 188 1.71 4.77 -4.47
CA GLN A 188 1.19 6.10 -4.81
C GLN A 188 1.79 7.20 -3.91
N ALA A 189 2.02 6.90 -2.63
CA ALA A 189 2.51 7.88 -1.67
C ALA A 189 4.04 8.06 -1.69
N CYS A 190 4.78 7.26 -2.47
CA CYS A 190 6.23 7.35 -2.50
C CYS A 190 6.69 8.58 -3.32
N PRO A 191 7.25 9.63 -2.69
CA PRO A 191 7.63 10.84 -3.41
C PRO A 191 8.82 10.63 -4.37
N ASN A 192 9.60 9.56 -4.16
CA ASN A 192 10.75 9.23 -4.96
C ASN A 192 10.48 8.10 -5.98
N GLU A 193 9.21 7.65 -6.09
CA GLU A 193 8.81 6.53 -6.95
C GLU A 193 9.67 5.26 -6.76
N ALA A 194 10.18 5.08 -5.54
CA ALA A 194 11.08 3.99 -5.20
C ALA A 194 10.36 2.63 -5.10
N ILE A 195 9.04 2.61 -4.98
CA ILE A 195 8.23 1.39 -4.84
C ILE A 195 7.36 1.23 -6.08
N LYS A 196 7.45 0.06 -6.72
CA LYS A 196 6.70 -0.28 -7.93
C LYS A 196 6.08 -1.66 -7.78
N ILE A 197 5.04 -1.92 -8.55
CA ILE A 197 4.54 -3.29 -8.77
C ILE A 197 5.08 -3.78 -10.10
N ARG A 198 5.60 -5.00 -10.11
CA ARG A 198 6.07 -5.69 -11.31
C ARG A 198 5.43 -7.05 -11.43
N ILE A 199 5.39 -7.56 -12.65
CA ILE A 199 5.09 -8.95 -12.96
C ILE A 199 6.41 -9.70 -12.98
N VAL A 200 6.51 -10.77 -12.22
CA VAL A 200 7.72 -11.59 -12.11
C VAL A 200 7.37 -13.08 -12.20
N PRO A 201 8.26 -13.91 -12.76
CA PRO A 201 8.07 -15.36 -12.75
C PRO A 201 7.97 -15.89 -11.32
N VAL A 202 7.06 -16.84 -11.06
CA VAL A 202 6.88 -17.46 -9.74
C VAL A 202 8.16 -18.16 -9.27
N GLU A 203 8.93 -18.74 -10.19
CA GLU A 203 10.21 -19.40 -9.89
C GLU A 203 11.25 -18.46 -9.25
N SER A 204 11.15 -17.15 -9.47
CA SER A 204 12.06 -16.18 -8.84
C SER A 204 11.91 -16.06 -7.32
N PHE A 205 10.86 -16.65 -6.74
CA PHE A 205 10.61 -16.71 -5.30
C PHE A 205 10.97 -18.07 -4.66
N ALA A 206 11.42 -19.03 -5.45
CA ALA A 206 11.96 -20.26 -4.91
C ALA A 206 13.28 -19.93 -4.20
N VAL A 207 13.29 -20.05 -2.88
CA VAL A 207 14.52 -20.01 -2.09
C VAL A 207 15.07 -21.43 -2.12
N ASP A 208 16.27 -21.62 -2.67
CA ASP A 208 17.02 -22.87 -2.62
C ASP A 208 17.35 -23.27 -1.16
#